data_2fda2becaccef1e98cbaa0b449d9401e
#
_entry.id   2fda2becaccef1e98cbaa0b449d9401e
#
_cell.length_a   1.000
_cell.length_b   1.000
_cell.length_c   1.000
_cell.angle_alpha   90.00
_cell.angle_beta   90.00
_cell.angle_gamma   90.00
#
_symmetry.space_group_name_H-M   'P 1'
#
loop_
_entity.id
_entity.type
_entity.pdbx_description
1 polymer ?
#
loop_
_entity_poly.entity_id
_entity_poly.type
_entity_poly.pdbx_seq_one_letter_code
_entity_poly.pdbx_strand_id
1 'polypeptide(L)'
;MNPIQNKIAALRGKLTRWILVRGLGQWLLITIAVLLLDMGLDRFFKMDFAQRTVMLSLTAIGLGVLFFWKVIRPIWLRPSDDALVYEVEKKNPHLKESLLSAMQLDRQKANKVELAGVSQQLVDVTIQKGFEDAAKVNFGGVLDLKQQRLNWSLFGVGVLLTAVVGIGSASHPFLNTWFKRNVLLSNDQWPQELSLIHI
;
A
#
# COMPACT_ATOMS: atom_id res chain seq x y z
N MET A 1 -9.75 22.02 -18.40
CA MET A 1 -9.48 21.45 -17.07
C MET A 1 -8.83 22.49 -16.19
N ASN A 2 -9.38 22.75 -15.01
CA ASN A 2 -8.88 23.78 -14.11
C ASN A 2 -7.48 23.36 -13.56
N PRO A 3 -6.48 24.24 -13.52
CA PRO A 3 -5.11 23.89 -13.05
C PRO A 3 -5.10 23.30 -11.63
N ILE A 4 -6.08 23.64 -10.80
CA ILE A 4 -6.26 23.08 -9.47
C ILE A 4 -6.71 21.62 -9.51
N GLN A 5 -7.62 21.26 -10.40
CA GLN A 5 -8.05 19.86 -10.57
C GLN A 5 -6.87 18.97 -10.98
N ASN A 6 -5.95 19.47 -11.79
CA ASN A 6 -4.73 18.73 -12.15
C ASN A 6 -3.80 18.54 -10.93
N LYS A 7 -3.68 19.55 -10.04
CA LYS A 7 -2.90 19.43 -8.80
C LYS A 7 -3.51 18.40 -7.86
N ILE A 8 -4.83 18.38 -7.71
CA ILE A 8 -5.55 17.39 -6.87
C ILE A 8 -5.42 15.98 -7.48
N ALA A 9 -5.56 15.83 -8.78
CA ALA A 9 -5.35 14.54 -9.45
C ALA A 9 -3.91 14.02 -9.28
N ALA A 10 -2.91 14.91 -9.38
CA ALA A 10 -1.52 14.58 -9.13
C ALA A 10 -1.27 14.17 -7.67
N LEU A 11 -1.89 14.87 -6.70
CA LEU A 11 -1.82 14.52 -5.28
C LEU A 11 -2.46 13.16 -5.01
N ARG A 12 -3.64 12.90 -5.61
CA ARG A 12 -4.32 11.60 -5.53
C ARG A 12 -3.45 10.48 -6.08
N GLY A 13 -2.80 10.68 -7.22
CA GLY A 13 -1.88 9.71 -7.81
C GLY A 13 -0.67 9.40 -6.90
N LYS A 14 -0.09 10.44 -6.27
CA LYS A 14 1.00 10.29 -5.30
C LYS A 14 0.54 9.52 -4.05
N LEU A 15 -0.65 9.85 -3.52
CA LEU A 15 -1.22 9.17 -2.36
C LEU A 15 -1.52 7.69 -2.65
N THR A 16 -2.09 7.39 -3.82
CA THR A 16 -2.34 6.01 -4.24
C THR A 16 -1.05 5.20 -4.33
N ARG A 17 0.01 5.74 -4.95
CA ARG A 17 1.33 5.10 -4.99
C ARG A 17 1.91 4.89 -3.59
N TRP A 18 1.78 5.88 -2.72
CA TRP A 18 2.25 5.77 -1.35
C TRP A 18 1.53 4.65 -0.57
N ILE A 19 0.19 4.55 -0.71
CA ILE A 19 -0.63 3.48 -0.10
C ILE A 19 -0.20 2.12 -0.64
N LEU A 20 -0.01 2.00 -1.96
CA LEU A 20 0.44 0.76 -2.61
C LEU A 20 1.81 0.31 -2.10
N VAL A 21 2.80 1.20 -2.11
CA VAL A 21 4.16 0.88 -1.66
C VAL A 21 4.17 0.45 -0.20
N ARG A 22 3.43 1.16 0.66
CA ARG A 22 3.28 0.82 2.07
C ARG A 22 2.62 -0.54 2.26
N GLY A 23 1.47 -0.76 1.59
CA GLY A 23 0.71 -2.01 1.70
C GLY A 23 1.49 -3.21 1.20
N LEU A 24 2.09 -3.10 0.01
CA LEU A 24 2.92 -4.15 -0.58
C LEU A 24 4.17 -4.44 0.24
N GLY A 25 4.87 -3.40 0.73
CA GLY A 25 6.06 -3.58 1.57
C GLY A 25 5.75 -4.34 2.85
N GLN A 26 4.68 -3.97 3.55
CA GLN A 26 4.23 -4.67 4.76
C GLN A 26 3.79 -6.10 4.44
N TRP A 27 3.03 -6.30 3.36
CA TRP A 27 2.57 -7.62 2.95
C TRP A 27 3.73 -8.56 2.60
N LEU A 28 4.73 -8.09 1.83
CA LEU A 28 5.92 -8.87 1.48
C LEU A 28 6.70 -9.31 2.73
N LEU A 29 6.94 -8.39 3.68
CA LEU A 29 7.68 -8.72 4.89
C LEU A 29 6.93 -9.75 5.76
N ILE A 30 5.61 -9.61 5.90
CA ILE A 30 4.79 -10.59 6.62
C ILE A 30 4.82 -11.94 5.89
N THR A 31 4.71 -11.95 4.56
CA THR A 31 4.78 -13.17 3.76
C THR A 31 6.08 -13.91 4.00
N ILE A 32 7.22 -13.21 3.94
CA ILE A 32 8.52 -13.82 4.19
C ILE A 32 8.62 -14.37 5.61
N ALA A 33 8.16 -13.60 6.61
CA ALA A 33 8.17 -14.06 7.99
C ALA A 33 7.33 -15.32 8.20
N VAL A 34 6.15 -15.40 7.58
CA VAL A 34 5.28 -16.58 7.63
C VAL A 34 5.91 -17.78 6.93
N LEU A 35 6.51 -17.56 5.75
CA LEU A 35 7.19 -18.64 5.01
C LEU A 35 8.41 -19.17 5.77
N LEU A 36 9.18 -18.32 6.43
CA LEU A 36 10.31 -18.74 7.26
C LEU A 36 9.83 -19.52 8.50
N LEU A 37 8.71 -19.09 9.09
CA LEU A 37 8.09 -19.81 10.19
C LEU A 37 7.60 -21.20 9.75
N ASP A 38 6.91 -21.28 8.61
CA ASP A 38 6.44 -22.54 8.02
C ASP A 38 7.62 -23.49 7.73
N MET A 39 8.70 -22.97 7.18
CA MET A 39 9.93 -23.73 6.96
C MET A 39 10.50 -24.29 8.27
N GLY A 40 10.53 -23.47 9.31
CA GLY A 40 10.98 -23.90 10.65
C GLY A 40 10.11 -24.99 11.24
N LEU A 41 8.80 -24.83 11.15
CA LEU A 41 7.83 -25.80 11.65
C LEU A 41 7.92 -27.15 10.90
N ASP A 42 7.97 -27.15 9.56
CA ASP A 42 8.12 -28.40 8.79
C ASP A 42 9.46 -29.10 9.11
N ARG A 43 10.54 -28.35 9.29
CA ARG A 43 11.85 -28.90 9.64
C ARG A 43 11.87 -29.53 11.05
N PHE A 44 11.21 -28.88 12.00
CA PHE A 44 11.20 -29.32 13.41
C PHE A 44 10.25 -30.49 13.62
N PHE A 45 9.00 -30.39 13.14
CA PHE A 45 7.95 -31.39 13.35
C PHE A 45 7.95 -32.51 12.31
N LYS A 46 8.77 -32.38 11.22
CA LYS A 46 8.80 -33.36 10.10
C LYS A 46 7.39 -33.68 9.58
N MET A 47 6.63 -32.60 9.28
CA MET A 47 5.22 -32.70 8.91
C MET A 47 4.97 -33.70 7.77
N ASP A 48 3.89 -34.44 7.88
CA ASP A 48 3.40 -35.31 6.81
C ASP A 48 2.69 -34.52 5.70
N PHE A 49 2.30 -35.21 4.63
CA PHE A 49 1.65 -34.58 3.47
C PHE A 49 0.36 -33.84 3.85
N ALA A 50 -0.48 -34.44 4.70
CA ALA A 50 -1.77 -33.86 5.10
C ALA A 50 -1.58 -32.58 5.93
N GLN A 51 -0.66 -32.60 6.89
CA GLN A 51 -0.34 -31.44 7.74
C GLN A 51 0.20 -30.27 6.90
N ARG A 52 1.11 -30.54 5.94
CA ARG A 52 1.65 -29.51 5.03
C ARG A 52 0.57 -28.93 4.14
N THR A 53 -0.35 -29.74 3.61
CA THR A 53 -1.46 -29.27 2.78
C THR A 53 -2.38 -28.34 3.57
N VAL A 54 -2.70 -28.67 4.82
CA VAL A 54 -3.49 -27.82 5.70
C VAL A 54 -2.75 -26.50 5.99
N MET A 55 -1.46 -26.57 6.34
CA MET A 55 -0.63 -25.38 6.60
C MET A 55 -0.54 -24.46 5.37
N LEU A 56 -0.28 -25.01 4.19
CA LEU A 56 -0.24 -24.24 2.94
C LEU A 56 -1.58 -23.56 2.68
N SER A 57 -2.70 -24.29 2.87
CA SER A 57 -4.03 -23.72 2.65
C SER A 57 -4.34 -22.59 3.61
N LEU A 58 -4.05 -22.75 4.89
CA LEU A 58 -4.23 -21.71 5.90
C LEU A 58 -3.33 -20.49 5.63
N THR A 59 -2.08 -20.73 5.26
CA THR A 59 -1.12 -19.67 4.90
C THR A 59 -1.59 -18.90 3.68
N ALA A 60 -2.04 -19.60 2.62
CA ALA A 60 -2.54 -18.96 1.39
C ALA A 60 -3.79 -18.10 1.66
N ILE A 61 -4.75 -18.63 2.43
CA ILE A 61 -5.95 -17.89 2.82
C ILE A 61 -5.56 -16.67 3.68
N GLY A 62 -4.74 -16.85 4.70
CA GLY A 62 -4.30 -15.77 5.58
C GLY A 62 -3.57 -14.66 4.83
N LEU A 63 -2.64 -15.01 3.94
CA LEU A 63 -1.92 -14.05 3.10
C LEU A 63 -2.84 -13.36 2.08
N GLY A 64 -3.84 -14.06 1.55
CA GLY A 64 -4.86 -13.49 0.67
C GLY A 64 -5.73 -12.46 1.39
N VAL A 65 -6.19 -12.77 2.60
CA VAL A 65 -6.96 -11.84 3.45
C VAL A 65 -6.09 -10.62 3.81
N LEU A 66 -4.84 -10.81 4.21
CA LEU A 66 -3.92 -9.72 4.52
C LEU A 66 -3.64 -8.83 3.29
N PHE A 67 -3.49 -9.43 2.10
CA PHE A 67 -3.34 -8.69 0.86
C PHE A 67 -4.56 -7.81 0.57
N PHE A 68 -5.75 -8.37 0.69
CA PHE A 68 -6.99 -7.62 0.54
C PHE A 68 -7.04 -6.42 1.51
N TRP A 69 -6.76 -6.66 2.79
CA TRP A 69 -6.84 -5.61 3.83
C TRP A 69 -5.75 -4.53 3.71
N LYS A 70 -4.53 -4.91 3.33
CA LYS A 70 -3.37 -3.99 3.29
C LYS A 70 -3.21 -3.29 1.95
N VAL A 71 -3.68 -3.91 0.85
CA VAL A 71 -3.46 -3.40 -0.50
C VAL A 71 -4.78 -2.97 -1.16
N ILE A 72 -5.76 -3.89 -1.25
CA ILE A 72 -6.98 -3.64 -2.02
C ILE A 72 -7.90 -2.66 -1.30
N ARG A 73 -8.24 -2.94 -0.05
CA ARG A 73 -9.17 -2.13 0.74
C ARG A 73 -8.78 -0.65 0.84
N PRO A 74 -7.52 -0.25 1.12
CA PRO A 74 -7.15 1.16 1.17
C PRO A 74 -7.23 1.87 -0.18
N ILE A 75 -7.16 1.13 -1.29
CA ILE A 75 -7.34 1.68 -2.64
C ILE A 75 -8.82 1.94 -2.90
N TRP A 76 -9.72 1.08 -2.46
CA TRP A 76 -11.16 1.26 -2.60
C TRP A 76 -11.70 2.39 -1.72
N LEU A 77 -11.18 2.51 -0.50
CA LEU A 77 -11.54 3.57 0.45
C LEU A 77 -10.74 4.87 0.20
N ARG A 78 -10.58 5.24 -1.08
CA ARG A 78 -9.85 6.48 -1.43
C ARG A 78 -10.51 7.70 -0.78
N PRO A 79 -9.72 8.62 -0.22
CA PRO A 79 -10.26 9.87 0.27
C PRO A 79 -10.90 10.66 -0.87
N SER A 80 -12.02 11.32 -0.57
CA SER A 80 -12.69 12.23 -1.50
C SER A 80 -11.78 13.43 -1.81
N ASP A 81 -12.08 14.15 -2.90
CA ASP A 81 -11.35 15.38 -3.24
C ASP A 81 -11.45 16.40 -2.11
N ASP A 82 -12.61 16.49 -1.48
CA ASP A 82 -12.84 17.40 -0.35
C ASP A 82 -11.97 17.06 0.86
N ALA A 83 -11.79 15.77 1.15
CA ALA A 83 -10.89 15.32 2.22
C ALA A 83 -9.41 15.62 1.90
N LEU A 84 -9.00 15.48 0.63
CA LEU A 84 -7.64 15.84 0.19
C LEU A 84 -7.40 17.35 0.31
N VAL A 85 -8.36 18.15 -0.10
CA VAL A 85 -8.31 19.62 0.02
C VAL A 85 -8.25 20.07 1.46
N TYR A 86 -9.07 19.46 2.32
CA TYR A 86 -9.05 19.73 3.75
C TYR A 86 -7.66 19.47 4.37
N GLU A 87 -7.00 18.36 4.00
CA GLU A 87 -5.63 18.08 4.48
C GLU A 87 -4.60 19.08 3.94
N VAL A 88 -4.80 19.57 2.71
CA VAL A 88 -3.94 20.66 2.16
C VAL A 88 -4.11 21.93 2.97
N GLU A 89 -5.33 22.34 3.26
CA GLU A 89 -5.65 23.55 4.04
C GLU A 89 -5.15 23.44 5.47
N LYS A 90 -5.32 22.30 6.12
CA LYS A 90 -4.84 22.03 7.48
C LYS A 90 -3.32 22.26 7.60
N LYS A 91 -2.55 21.93 6.55
CA LYS A 91 -1.10 22.18 6.50
C LYS A 91 -0.75 23.59 6.05
N ASN A 92 -1.70 24.33 5.50
CA ASN A 92 -1.53 25.69 5.01
C ASN A 92 -2.60 26.63 5.59
N PRO A 93 -2.50 27.01 6.88
CA PRO A 93 -3.56 27.76 7.60
C PRO A 93 -3.92 29.11 6.97
N HIS A 94 -3.04 29.65 6.10
CA HIS A 94 -3.30 30.91 5.39
C HIS A 94 -4.41 30.79 4.33
N LEU A 95 -4.77 29.57 3.90
CA LEU A 95 -5.88 29.33 2.96
C LEU A 95 -7.26 29.50 3.63
N LYS A 96 -7.36 29.40 4.96
CA LYS A 96 -8.59 29.67 5.74
C LYS A 96 -9.86 29.05 5.13
N GLU A 97 -9.81 27.78 4.74
CA GLU A 97 -10.93 27.03 4.10
C GLU A 97 -11.43 27.63 2.78
N SER A 98 -10.67 28.57 2.19
CA SER A 98 -11.06 29.23 0.94
C SER A 98 -11.04 28.30 -0.26
N LEU A 99 -10.14 27.32 -0.29
CA LEU A 99 -10.02 26.35 -1.38
C LEU A 99 -11.17 25.34 -1.34
N LEU A 100 -11.50 24.82 -0.15
CA LEU A 100 -12.60 23.88 0.01
C LEU A 100 -13.92 24.53 -0.39
N SER A 101 -14.17 25.76 0.11
CA SER A 101 -15.34 26.53 -0.26
C SER A 101 -15.40 26.83 -1.76
N ALA A 102 -14.30 27.23 -2.36
CA ALA A 102 -14.22 27.50 -3.79
C ALA A 102 -14.55 26.24 -4.63
N MET A 103 -14.03 25.05 -4.24
CA MET A 103 -14.32 23.80 -4.91
C MET A 103 -15.79 23.38 -4.78
N GLN A 104 -16.36 23.55 -3.61
CA GLN A 104 -17.79 23.24 -3.39
C GLN A 104 -18.70 24.14 -4.22
N LEU A 105 -18.41 25.45 -4.24
CA LEU A 105 -19.14 26.41 -5.07
C LEU A 105 -18.96 26.14 -6.58
N ASP A 106 -17.77 25.83 -7.05
CA ASP A 106 -17.50 25.47 -8.46
C ASP A 106 -18.31 24.22 -8.88
N ARG A 107 -18.36 23.21 -8.00
CA ARG A 107 -19.16 21.99 -8.21
C ARG A 107 -20.65 22.25 -8.23
N GLN A 108 -21.15 23.10 -7.31
CA GLN A 108 -22.56 23.49 -7.28
C GLN A 108 -22.96 24.25 -8.54
N LYS A 109 -22.10 25.18 -8.98
CA LYS A 109 -22.29 25.91 -10.24
C LYS A 109 -22.31 24.98 -11.45
N ALA A 110 -21.40 24.01 -11.51
CA ALA A 110 -21.34 23.02 -12.58
C ALA A 110 -22.60 22.12 -12.63
N ASN A 111 -23.17 21.80 -11.48
CA ASN A 111 -24.39 21.00 -11.34
C ASN A 111 -25.69 21.82 -11.50
N LYS A 112 -25.60 23.11 -11.87
CA LYS A 112 -26.74 24.02 -12.01
C LYS A 112 -27.65 24.07 -10.76
N VAL A 113 -27.10 23.86 -9.59
CA VAL A 113 -27.84 24.04 -8.34
C VAL A 113 -28.07 25.53 -8.15
N GLU A 114 -29.33 25.95 -8.13
CA GLU A 114 -29.67 27.35 -7.86
C GLU A 114 -29.21 27.72 -6.45
N LEU A 115 -28.22 28.60 -6.37
CA LEU A 115 -27.78 29.24 -5.14
C LEU A 115 -28.77 30.37 -4.81
N ALA A 116 -29.99 29.98 -4.36
CA ALA A 116 -31.04 30.92 -4.08
C ALA A 116 -30.56 31.98 -3.08
N GLY A 117 -30.65 33.25 -3.50
CA GLY A 117 -30.29 34.40 -2.65
C GLY A 117 -28.81 34.78 -2.61
N VAL A 118 -27.92 34.12 -3.36
CA VAL A 118 -26.51 34.48 -3.42
C VAL A 118 -26.18 35.14 -4.76
N SER A 119 -25.47 36.28 -4.71
CA SER A 119 -24.99 36.96 -5.92
C SER A 119 -24.02 36.08 -6.71
N GLN A 120 -24.31 35.79 -7.97
CA GLN A 120 -23.42 35.02 -8.87
C GLN A 120 -22.03 35.66 -8.98
N GLN A 121 -21.95 36.98 -8.99
CA GLN A 121 -20.67 37.72 -9.00
C GLN A 121 -19.83 37.41 -7.75
N LEU A 122 -20.46 37.35 -6.57
CA LEU A 122 -19.77 37.01 -5.31
C LEU A 122 -19.26 35.57 -5.34
N VAL A 123 -20.05 34.64 -5.86
CA VAL A 123 -19.64 33.23 -6.05
C VAL A 123 -18.42 33.14 -6.96
N ASP A 124 -18.43 33.81 -8.10
CA ASP A 124 -17.33 33.80 -9.06
C ASP A 124 -16.05 34.40 -8.49
N VAL A 125 -16.14 35.50 -7.79
CA VAL A 125 -14.99 36.14 -7.09
C VAL A 125 -14.43 35.21 -6.00
N THR A 126 -15.28 34.53 -5.25
CA THR A 126 -14.87 33.59 -4.19
C THR A 126 -14.15 32.37 -4.81
N ILE A 127 -14.68 31.80 -5.88
CA ILE A 127 -14.06 30.69 -6.60
C ILE A 127 -12.70 31.10 -7.14
N GLN A 128 -12.64 32.25 -7.83
CA GLN A 128 -11.38 32.75 -8.39
C GLN A 128 -10.32 32.98 -7.33
N LYS A 129 -10.65 33.70 -6.25
CA LYS A 129 -9.74 33.97 -5.15
C LYS A 129 -9.23 32.69 -4.49
N GLY A 130 -10.12 31.72 -4.19
CA GLY A 130 -9.73 30.45 -3.60
C GLY A 130 -8.76 29.66 -4.51
N PHE A 131 -8.99 29.69 -5.82
CA PHE A 131 -8.09 29.03 -6.76
C PHE A 131 -6.75 29.77 -6.94
N GLU A 132 -6.73 31.11 -6.94
CA GLU A 132 -5.52 31.90 -7.01
C GLU A 132 -4.62 31.67 -5.79
N ASP A 133 -5.19 31.65 -4.59
CA ASP A 133 -4.44 31.39 -3.36
C ASP A 133 -3.91 29.94 -3.32
N ALA A 134 -4.71 28.97 -3.75
CA ALA A 134 -4.29 27.58 -3.87
C ALA A 134 -3.21 27.36 -4.96
N ALA A 135 -3.19 28.19 -6.01
CA ALA A 135 -2.16 28.09 -7.05
C ALA A 135 -0.74 28.31 -6.51
N LYS A 136 -0.59 29.12 -5.45
CA LYS A 136 0.67 29.45 -4.80
C LYS A 136 1.16 28.35 -3.85
N VAL A 137 0.30 27.38 -3.49
CA VAL A 137 0.58 26.36 -2.50
C VAL A 137 1.11 25.07 -3.14
N ASN A 138 2.09 24.46 -2.46
CA ASN A 138 2.62 23.16 -2.85
C ASN A 138 1.81 22.02 -2.23
N PHE A 139 0.95 21.40 -2.99
CA PHE A 139 0.12 20.26 -2.57
C PHE A 139 0.96 19.01 -2.21
N GLY A 140 2.18 18.91 -2.73
CA GLY A 140 3.09 17.78 -2.42
C GLY A 140 3.57 17.74 -0.96
N GLY A 141 3.59 18.89 -0.28
CA GLY A 141 3.98 19.01 1.13
C GLY A 141 3.01 18.36 2.13
N VAL A 142 1.84 17.90 1.66
CA VAL A 142 0.88 17.16 2.50
C VAL A 142 1.43 15.79 2.88
N LEU A 143 2.22 15.17 2.03
CA LEU A 143 2.83 13.86 2.28
C LEU A 143 4.09 14.00 3.14
N ASP A 144 4.16 13.25 4.23
CA ASP A 144 5.35 13.20 5.08
C ASP A 144 6.49 12.45 4.37
N LEU A 145 7.51 13.19 3.98
CA LEU A 145 8.69 12.67 3.27
C LEU A 145 9.46 11.64 4.08
N LYS A 146 9.51 11.78 5.43
CA LYS A 146 10.20 10.82 6.30
C LYS A 146 9.49 9.46 6.27
N GLN A 147 8.17 9.48 6.40
CA GLN A 147 7.37 8.26 6.34
C GLN A 147 7.37 7.64 4.94
N GLN A 148 7.46 8.47 3.90
CA GLN A 148 7.60 8.00 2.52
C GLN A 148 8.90 7.24 2.31
N ARG A 149 10.04 7.76 2.78
CA ARG A 149 11.35 7.09 2.70
C ARG A 149 11.32 5.75 3.43
N LEU A 150 10.75 5.69 4.63
CA LEU A 150 10.62 4.46 5.41
C LEU A 150 9.80 3.40 4.64
N ASN A 151 8.67 3.78 4.04
CA ASN A 151 7.84 2.84 3.28
C ASN A 151 8.57 2.30 2.04
N TRP A 152 9.33 3.14 1.33
CA TRP A 152 10.14 2.71 0.19
C TRP A 152 11.28 1.76 0.63
N SER A 153 11.92 2.03 1.77
CA SER A 153 12.97 1.14 2.30
C SER A 153 12.40 -0.21 2.71
N LEU A 154 11.26 -0.24 3.40
CA LEU A 154 10.58 -1.49 3.77
C LEU A 154 10.14 -2.29 2.53
N PHE A 155 9.63 -1.63 1.50
CA PHE A 155 9.29 -2.28 0.24
C PHE A 155 10.52 -2.84 -0.45
N GLY A 156 11.61 -2.07 -0.53
CA GLY A 156 12.89 -2.50 -1.12
C GLY A 156 13.49 -3.71 -0.39
N VAL A 157 13.48 -3.68 0.96
CA VAL A 157 13.91 -4.83 1.78
C VAL A 157 13.01 -6.04 1.53
N GLY A 158 11.70 -5.87 1.46
CA GLY A 158 10.76 -6.95 1.15
C GLY A 158 11.04 -7.60 -0.22
N VAL A 159 11.24 -6.78 -1.25
CA VAL A 159 11.59 -7.27 -2.61
C VAL A 159 12.93 -8.00 -2.61
N LEU A 160 13.94 -7.44 -1.96
CA LEU A 160 15.27 -8.05 -1.88
C LEU A 160 15.21 -9.41 -1.17
N LEU A 161 14.54 -9.50 -0.03
CA LEU A 161 14.38 -10.76 0.69
C LEU A 161 13.61 -11.79 -0.13
N THR A 162 12.55 -11.38 -0.84
CA THR A 162 11.81 -12.27 -1.75
C THR A 162 12.71 -12.79 -2.87
N ALA A 163 13.55 -11.94 -3.45
CA ALA A 163 14.52 -12.34 -4.47
C ALA A 163 15.57 -13.33 -3.91
N VAL A 164 16.08 -13.08 -2.70
CA VAL A 164 17.03 -13.98 -2.03
C VAL A 164 16.40 -15.36 -1.79
N VAL A 165 15.17 -15.41 -1.28
CA VAL A 165 14.46 -16.68 -1.07
C VAL A 165 14.17 -17.37 -2.40
N GLY A 166 13.73 -16.63 -3.43
CA GLY A 166 13.45 -17.18 -4.75
C GLY A 166 14.69 -17.76 -5.44
N ILE A 167 15.80 -17.02 -5.46
CA ILE A 167 17.08 -17.49 -6.03
C ILE A 167 17.63 -18.64 -5.17
N GLY A 168 17.56 -18.51 -3.85
CA GLY A 168 18.02 -19.54 -2.92
C GLY A 168 17.25 -20.85 -3.06
N SER A 169 15.94 -20.79 -3.35
CA SER A 169 15.13 -21.98 -3.60
C SER A 169 15.57 -22.76 -4.85
N ALA A 170 16.17 -22.08 -5.83
CA ALA A 170 16.72 -22.73 -7.02
C ALA A 170 18.16 -23.25 -6.81
N SER A 171 18.95 -22.60 -5.96
CA SER A 171 20.40 -22.79 -5.87
C SER A 171 20.84 -23.58 -4.64
N HIS A 172 20.11 -23.44 -3.52
CA HIS A 172 20.52 -24.06 -2.25
C HIS A 172 19.68 -25.31 -1.94
N PRO A 173 20.30 -26.48 -1.68
CA PRO A 173 19.57 -27.76 -1.50
C PRO A 173 18.50 -27.68 -0.42
N PHE A 174 18.78 -26.99 0.69
CA PHE A 174 17.84 -26.84 1.81
C PHE A 174 16.58 -26.07 1.42
N LEU A 175 16.73 -24.89 0.80
CA LEU A 175 15.61 -24.06 0.35
C LEU A 175 14.84 -24.71 -0.81
N ASN A 176 15.56 -25.43 -1.69
CA ASN A 176 14.93 -26.21 -2.76
C ASN A 176 14.05 -27.32 -2.21
N THR A 177 14.54 -28.08 -1.22
CA THR A 177 13.75 -29.14 -0.56
C THR A 177 12.53 -28.55 0.13
N TRP A 178 12.71 -27.43 0.87
CA TRP A 178 11.58 -26.74 1.49
C TRP A 178 10.54 -26.30 0.46
N PHE A 179 10.95 -25.67 -0.63
CA PHE A 179 10.03 -25.21 -1.68
C PHE A 179 9.26 -26.38 -2.30
N LYS A 180 9.94 -27.48 -2.63
CA LYS A 180 9.31 -28.69 -3.16
C LYS A 180 8.31 -29.27 -2.17
N ARG A 181 8.68 -29.37 -0.90
CA ARG A 181 7.85 -29.96 0.15
C ARG A 181 6.62 -29.14 0.49
N ASN A 182 6.80 -27.83 0.71
CA ASN A 182 5.74 -26.97 1.26
C ASN A 182 4.97 -26.20 0.20
N VAL A 183 5.53 -25.92 -0.97
CA VAL A 183 4.83 -25.23 -2.06
C VAL A 183 4.34 -26.21 -3.12
N LEU A 184 5.20 -27.15 -3.56
CA LEU A 184 4.83 -28.15 -4.57
C LEU A 184 4.26 -29.43 -3.94
N LEU A 185 4.19 -29.51 -2.61
CA LEU A 185 3.67 -30.65 -1.85
C LEU A 185 4.34 -31.99 -2.21
N SER A 186 5.62 -31.96 -2.55
CA SER A 186 6.38 -33.17 -2.85
C SER A 186 6.73 -33.94 -1.57
N ASN A 187 6.98 -35.26 -1.71
CA ASN A 187 7.39 -36.10 -0.60
C ASN A 187 8.92 -36.22 -0.45
N ASP A 188 9.68 -35.25 -0.99
CA ASP A 188 11.13 -35.21 -0.86
C ASP A 188 11.53 -35.19 0.63
N GLN A 189 12.56 -35.93 0.97
CA GLN A 189 13.08 -35.94 2.35
C GLN A 189 14.03 -34.76 2.55
N TRP A 190 14.08 -34.25 3.80
CA TRP A 190 15.06 -33.25 4.19
C TRP A 190 16.47 -33.82 3.99
N PRO A 191 17.44 -33.02 3.51
CA PRO A 191 18.85 -33.44 3.46
C PRO A 191 19.29 -33.91 4.85
N GLN A 192 19.74 -35.15 4.94
CA GLN A 192 20.27 -35.69 6.19
C GLN A 192 21.63 -35.03 6.42
N GLU A 193 21.82 -34.43 7.59
CA GLU A 193 23.15 -34.09 8.04
C GLU A 193 23.89 -35.42 8.23
N LEU A 194 24.99 -35.60 7.48
CA LEU A 194 25.87 -36.75 7.65
C LEU A 194 26.31 -36.79 9.10
N SER A 195 25.66 -37.62 9.89
CA SER A 195 26.15 -37.97 11.22
C SER A 195 27.50 -38.65 11.03
N LEU A 196 28.58 -37.95 11.37
CA LEU A 196 29.93 -38.54 11.50
C LEU A 196 29.99 -39.45 12.71
N ILE A 197 29.09 -40.44 12.82
CA ILE A 197 29.24 -41.55 13.72
C ILE A 197 29.52 -42.76 12.83
N HIS A 198 30.74 -42.82 12.31
CA HIS A 198 31.41 -44.07 11.98
C HIS A 198 32.34 -44.40 13.11
N ILE A 199 31.90 -45.27 13.97
CA ILE A 199 32.78 -46.19 14.71
C ILE A 199 32.32 -47.59 14.38
#